data_9d33ff63d2e30785902cc058bc892c38
#
_entry.id   9d33ff63d2e30785902cc058bc892c38
#
_cell.length_a   1.000
_cell.length_b   1.000
_cell.length_c   1.000
_cell.angle_alpha   90.00
_cell.angle_beta   90.00
_cell.angle_gamma   90.00
#
_symmetry.space_group_name_H-M   'P 1'
#
loop_
_entity.id
_entity.type
_entity.pdbx_description
1 polymer ?
#
loop_
_entity_poly.entity_id
_entity_poly.type
_entity_poly.pdbx_seq_one_letter_code
_entity_poly.pdbx_strand_id
1 'polypeptide(L)'
;MNSADFIAKALSIARDYKTSYIWGGLGSPITDASLTRAANAYAKNTEKGWIDAARRYAGKPKAFYFDCVGLIKAILWGWSGDSARTYGGATY
;
A
#
# COMPACT_ATOMS: atom_id res chain seq x y z
N MET A 1 -11.20 4.02 -16.56
CA MET A 1 -11.57 2.81 -15.76
C MET A 1 -12.99 2.96 -15.26
N ASN A 2 -13.82 1.96 -15.48
CA ASN A 2 -15.17 1.96 -14.94
C ASN A 2 -15.21 1.30 -13.55
N SER A 3 -16.37 1.36 -12.87
CA SER A 3 -16.46 0.81 -11.51
C SER A 3 -16.30 -0.70 -11.47
N ALA A 4 -16.72 -1.43 -12.49
CA ALA A 4 -16.52 -2.89 -12.53
C ALA A 4 -15.04 -3.24 -12.62
N ASP A 5 -14.27 -2.53 -13.44
CA ASP A 5 -12.83 -2.73 -13.57
C ASP A 5 -12.12 -2.39 -12.27
N PHE A 6 -12.52 -1.31 -11.60
CA PHE A 6 -11.97 -0.91 -10.31
C PHE A 6 -12.18 -1.99 -9.26
N ILE A 7 -13.41 -2.49 -9.15
CA ILE A 7 -13.74 -3.54 -8.17
C ILE A 7 -12.95 -4.81 -8.47
N ALA A 8 -12.86 -5.22 -9.73
CA ALA A 8 -12.10 -6.40 -10.12
C ALA A 8 -10.62 -6.27 -9.72
N LYS A 9 -10.04 -5.08 -9.93
CA LYS A 9 -8.64 -4.82 -9.56
C LYS A 9 -8.45 -4.85 -8.04
N ALA A 10 -9.35 -4.23 -7.28
CA ALA A 10 -9.28 -4.22 -5.82
C ALA A 10 -9.35 -5.65 -5.25
N LEU A 11 -10.28 -6.47 -5.78
CA LEU A 11 -10.41 -7.86 -5.36
C LEU A 11 -9.17 -8.68 -5.73
N SER A 12 -8.58 -8.45 -6.89
CA SER A 12 -7.36 -9.16 -7.29
C SER A 12 -6.18 -8.81 -6.36
N ILE A 13 -6.08 -7.56 -5.92
CA ILE A 13 -5.04 -7.16 -4.97
C ILE A 13 -5.23 -7.87 -3.64
N ALA A 14 -6.46 -7.90 -3.12
CA ALA A 14 -6.75 -8.58 -1.86
C ALA A 14 -6.47 -10.09 -1.92
N ARG A 15 -6.73 -10.72 -3.08
CA ARG A 15 -6.57 -12.15 -3.27
C ARG A 15 -5.12 -12.56 -3.55
N ASP A 16 -4.42 -11.81 -4.39
CA ASP A 16 -3.15 -12.25 -4.98
C ASP A 16 -1.92 -11.71 -4.25
N TYR A 17 -2.09 -10.74 -3.36
CA TYR A 17 -0.98 -10.07 -2.66
C TYR A 17 -1.19 -10.13 -1.16
N LYS A 18 -0.08 -10.09 -0.42
CA LYS A 18 -0.09 -9.87 1.03
C LYS A 18 -0.16 -8.38 1.27
N THR A 19 -1.24 -7.90 1.87
CA THR A 19 -1.43 -6.48 2.09
C THR A 19 -1.53 -6.15 3.57
N SER A 20 -1.09 -4.97 3.93
CA SER A 20 -1.21 -4.47 5.29
C SER A 20 -1.58 -2.98 5.25
N TYR A 21 -2.18 -2.50 6.33
CA TYR A 21 -2.58 -1.11 6.43
C TYR A 21 -1.45 -0.28 7.03
N ILE A 22 -1.06 0.77 6.32
CA ILE A 22 -0.10 1.77 6.80
C ILE A 22 -0.61 3.13 6.37
N TRP A 23 -0.72 4.07 7.29
CA TRP A 23 -1.13 5.44 6.99
C TRP A 23 -0.15 6.08 6.01
N GLY A 24 -0.67 6.61 4.91
CA GLY A 24 0.15 7.15 3.83
C GLY A 24 0.61 6.11 2.81
N GLY A 25 0.18 4.85 2.94
CA GLY A 25 0.60 3.78 2.04
C GLY A 25 -0.03 3.87 0.65
N LEU A 26 0.79 3.68 -0.38
CA LEU A 26 0.38 3.76 -1.79
C LEU A 26 0.81 2.53 -2.59
N GLY A 27 1.04 1.41 -1.93
CA GLY A 27 1.45 0.18 -2.62
C GLY A 27 2.95 -0.05 -2.64
N SER A 28 3.66 0.46 -1.65
CA SER A 28 5.09 0.18 -1.49
C SER A 28 5.32 -1.24 -1.00
N PRO A 29 6.40 -1.89 -1.44
CA PRO A 29 6.79 -3.18 -0.89
C PRO A 29 7.03 -3.08 0.61
N ILE A 30 6.64 -4.13 1.34
CA ILE A 30 6.87 -4.19 2.78
C ILE A 30 8.29 -4.70 3.02
N THR A 31 9.16 -3.81 3.48
CA THR A 31 10.54 -4.12 3.85
C THR A 31 10.85 -3.42 5.17
N ASP A 32 11.93 -3.82 5.83
CA ASP A 32 12.34 -3.12 7.05
C ASP A 32 12.60 -1.64 6.78
N ALA A 33 13.22 -1.32 5.65
CA ALA A 33 13.48 0.07 5.25
C ALA A 33 12.18 0.85 5.01
N SER A 34 11.21 0.27 4.31
CA SER A 34 9.94 0.95 4.04
C SER A 34 9.12 1.16 5.31
N LEU A 35 9.16 0.19 6.22
CA LEU A 35 8.48 0.31 7.51
C LEU A 35 9.12 1.39 8.39
N THR A 36 10.44 1.50 8.37
CA THR A 36 11.15 2.57 9.09
C THR A 36 10.74 3.94 8.54
N ARG A 37 10.69 4.09 7.22
CA ARG A 37 10.24 5.35 6.60
C ARG A 37 8.80 5.68 6.98
N ALA A 38 7.92 4.69 6.97
CA ALA A 38 6.51 4.89 7.33
C ALA A 38 6.35 5.28 8.80
N ALA A 39 7.11 4.67 9.70
CA ALA A 39 7.09 5.01 11.12
C ALA A 39 7.57 6.45 11.35
N ASN A 40 8.60 6.88 10.62
CA ASN A 40 9.14 8.23 10.74
C ASN A 40 8.22 9.29 10.11
N ALA A 41 7.49 8.92 9.06
CA ALA A 41 6.58 9.84 8.38
C ALA A 41 5.34 10.16 9.24
N TYR A 42 4.79 9.15 9.91
CA TYR A 42 3.57 9.31 10.68
C TYR A 42 3.65 8.46 11.95
N ALA A 43 3.70 9.12 13.11
CA ALA A 43 3.76 8.45 14.42
C ALA A 43 2.60 7.48 14.63
N LYS A 44 1.45 7.76 14.03
CA LYS A 44 0.25 6.93 14.11
C LYS A 44 0.51 5.48 13.68
N ASN A 45 1.40 5.27 12.72
CA ASN A 45 1.72 3.93 12.23
C ASN A 45 2.28 3.05 13.35
N THR A 46 3.09 3.61 14.24
CA THR A 46 3.60 2.89 15.40
C THR A 46 2.56 2.80 16.52
N GLU A 47 1.90 3.90 16.81
CA GLU A 47 0.92 3.99 17.91
C GLU A 47 -0.25 3.04 17.72
N LYS A 48 -0.72 2.85 16.50
CA LYS A 48 -1.85 1.97 16.19
C LYS A 48 -1.43 0.52 15.96
N GLY A 49 -0.15 0.20 16.06
CA GLY A 49 0.35 -1.16 15.84
C GLY A 49 0.42 -1.58 14.38
N TRP A 50 0.26 -0.66 13.44
CA TRP A 50 0.28 -0.99 12.02
C TRP A 50 1.66 -1.41 11.53
N ILE A 51 2.72 -0.79 12.05
CA ILE A 51 4.11 -1.18 11.73
C ILE A 51 4.37 -2.61 12.19
N ASP A 52 4.00 -2.94 13.42
CA ASP A 52 4.22 -4.29 13.96
C ASP A 52 3.42 -5.33 13.18
N ALA A 53 2.17 -5.01 12.84
CA ALA A 53 1.34 -5.92 12.06
C ALA A 53 1.92 -6.17 10.66
N ALA A 54 2.45 -5.13 10.00
CA ALA A 54 3.04 -5.26 8.67
C ALA A 54 4.39 -5.98 8.69
N ARG A 55 5.12 -5.92 9.81
CA ARG A 55 6.48 -6.48 9.92
C ARG A 55 6.52 -7.98 9.61
N ARG A 56 5.44 -8.69 9.88
CA ARG A 56 5.35 -10.14 9.57
C ARG A 56 5.51 -10.44 8.08
N TYR A 57 5.30 -9.46 7.22
CA TYR A 57 5.45 -9.61 5.77
C TYR A 57 6.72 -8.99 5.22
N ALA A 58 7.56 -8.39 6.08
CA ALA A 58 8.77 -7.70 5.63
C ALA A 58 9.70 -8.66 4.88
N GLY A 59 10.11 -8.25 3.68
CA GLY A 59 10.97 -9.05 2.82
C GLY A 59 10.31 -10.22 2.11
N LYS A 60 9.02 -10.44 2.32
CA LYS A 60 8.29 -11.51 1.64
C LYS A 60 7.85 -11.06 0.25
N PRO A 61 7.78 -11.99 -0.72
CA PRO A 61 7.32 -11.64 -2.07
C PRO A 61 5.85 -11.23 -2.05
N LYS A 62 5.47 -10.34 -2.95
CA LYS A 62 4.09 -9.88 -3.14
C LYS A 62 3.47 -9.26 -1.88
N ALA A 63 4.30 -8.62 -1.05
CA ALA A 63 3.84 -7.95 0.17
C ALA A 63 3.94 -6.44 0.00
N PHE A 64 2.80 -5.75 0.14
CA PHE A 64 2.68 -4.31 -0.10
C PHE A 64 1.77 -3.67 0.94
N TYR A 65 1.94 -2.37 1.19
CA TYR A 65 1.07 -1.68 2.13
C TYR A 65 0.32 -0.51 1.49
N PHE A 66 -0.90 -0.29 1.97
CA PHE A 66 -1.79 0.77 1.49
C PHE A 66 -2.53 1.37 2.68
N ASP A 67 -2.96 2.62 2.56
CA ASP A 67 -4.12 3.07 3.32
C ASP A 67 -5.36 3.01 2.41
N CYS A 68 -6.54 3.36 2.95
CA CYS A 68 -7.77 3.22 2.17
C CYS A 68 -7.78 4.13 0.93
N VAL A 69 -7.36 5.38 1.09
CA VAL A 69 -7.27 6.32 -0.03
C VAL A 69 -6.11 5.95 -0.95
N GLY A 70 -4.99 5.50 -0.38
CA GLY A 70 -3.82 5.06 -1.12
C GLY A 70 -4.10 3.88 -2.02
N LEU A 71 -4.94 2.94 -1.60
CA LEU A 71 -5.35 1.83 -2.45
C LEU A 71 -6.13 2.33 -3.67
N ILE A 72 -7.07 3.24 -3.46
CA ILE A 72 -7.85 3.83 -4.54
C ILE A 72 -6.93 4.56 -5.52
N LYS A 73 -6.04 5.41 -5.02
CA LYS A 73 -5.07 6.13 -5.84
C LYS A 73 -4.18 5.18 -6.63
N ALA A 74 -3.63 4.18 -5.97
CA ALA A 74 -2.72 3.23 -6.60
C ALA A 74 -3.40 2.53 -7.78
N ILE A 75 -4.64 2.08 -7.60
CA ILE A 75 -5.40 1.43 -8.67
C ILE A 75 -5.60 2.39 -9.84
N LEU A 76 -6.04 3.61 -9.57
CA LEU A 76 -6.30 4.60 -10.61
C LEU A 76 -5.02 5.02 -11.34
N TRP A 77 -3.87 4.97 -10.67
CA TRP A 77 -2.58 5.35 -11.25
C TRP A 77 -1.81 4.18 -11.85
N GLY A 78 -2.42 3.01 -11.94
CA GLY A 78 -1.84 1.86 -12.64
C GLY A 78 -0.89 1.01 -11.82
N TRP A 79 -1.09 0.93 -10.51
CA TRP A 79 -0.27 0.05 -9.67
C TRP A 79 -0.32 -1.40 -10.17
N SER A 80 0.85 -2.03 -10.28
CA SER A 80 0.99 -3.37 -10.87
C SER A 80 1.75 -4.35 -9.98
N GLY A 81 1.87 -4.06 -8.68
CA GLY A 81 2.51 -4.98 -7.74
C GLY A 81 4.03 -4.87 -7.71
N ASP A 82 4.58 -3.71 -7.97
CA ASP A 82 6.03 -3.49 -7.96
C ASP A 82 6.49 -2.42 -6.98
N SER A 83 5.83 -1.29 -6.94
CA SER A 83 6.22 -0.17 -6.04
C SER A 83 5.08 0.82 -5.97
N ALA A 84 5.17 1.76 -5.02
CA ALA A 84 4.20 2.84 -4.88
C ALA A 84 4.06 3.61 -6.20
N ARG A 85 2.83 3.97 -6.53
CA ARG A 85 2.53 4.76 -7.73
C ARG A 85 2.09 6.16 -7.34
N THR A 86 2.60 7.11 -8.08
CA THR A 86 2.15 8.48 -8.01
C THR A 86 1.76 8.93 -9.41
N TYR A 87 0.86 9.87 -9.48
CA TYR A 87 0.41 10.40 -10.77
C TYR A 87 1.24 11.63 -11.11
N GLY A 88 2.41 11.45 -11.69
CA GLY A 88 3.21 12.48 -12.34
C GLY A 88 3.14 13.90 -11.74
N GLY A 89 3.06 14.02 -10.44
CA GLY A 89 2.91 15.30 -9.77
C GLY A 89 1.48 15.82 -9.69
N ALA A 90 0.50 15.11 -10.23
CA ALA A 90 -0.90 15.52 -10.11
C ALA A 90 -1.40 15.29 -8.69
N THR A 91 -2.21 16.20 -8.23
CA THR A 91 -2.99 16.04 -7.02
C THR A 91 -4.40 15.63 -7.38
N TYR A 92 -5.11 15.16 -6.40
CA TYR A 92 -6.49 14.92 -6.66
C TYR A 92 -7.36 15.27 -5.49
#